data_07718c3491b0028066aac825aa5ede7f
#
_entry.id   07718c3491b0028066aac825aa5ede7f
#
_cell.length_a   1.000
_cell.length_b   1.000
_cell.length_c   1.000
_cell.angle_alpha   90.00
_cell.angle_beta   90.00
_cell.angle_gamma   90.00
#
_symmetry.space_group_name_H-M   'P 1'
#
loop_
_entity.id
_entity.type
_entity.pdbx_description
1 polymer ?
#
loop_
_entity_poly.entity_id
_entity_poly.type
_entity_poly.pdbx_seq_one_letter_code
_entity_poly.pdbx_strand_id
1 'polypeptide(L)'
;RNNMVEQMHEDIISLWDQSLKPCAKLTPLCVTLNCKDLRNDTGNATVSNKTEIGEMKNCSFNITTDMEERVQERALFYKLDVVQIDNSNSTKYRLISCNTSRITQACPKISFEPIPIHYCTPAGFAILKCNDKNFPGKGECKNVSTVQCTHGIRPVVSTQLLLNGSLAEEDVIIRSENFTNNAKIIIVQLNESVEINCTRPNNNTRKSITMGPGRAFYTTGDIIGDIKQAHCNISEEKWNNTLKKIVTKLRAQF
;
A
#
# COMPACT_ATOMS: atom_id res chain seq x y z
N ARG A 1 3.12 26.59 0.57
CA ARG A 1 3.59 25.65 1.62
C ARG A 1 2.49 25.43 2.65
N ASN A 2 1.92 24.25 2.68
CA ASN A 2 0.90 23.90 3.67
C ASN A 2 1.52 22.97 4.73
N ASN A 3 1.88 23.55 5.88
CA ASN A 3 2.48 22.80 6.98
C ASN A 3 1.57 21.74 7.60
N MET A 4 0.24 21.82 7.39
CA MET A 4 -0.71 20.80 7.84
C MET A 4 -0.47 19.46 7.13
N VAL A 5 -0.10 19.49 5.84
CA VAL A 5 0.22 18.27 5.06
C VAL A 5 1.46 17.60 5.64
N GLU A 6 2.53 18.36 5.91
CA GLU A 6 3.74 17.84 6.53
C GLU A 6 3.47 17.26 7.92
N GLN A 7 2.69 17.95 8.73
CA GLN A 7 2.29 17.47 10.06
C GLN A 7 1.50 16.18 9.98
N MET A 8 0.54 16.08 9.06
CA MET A 8 -0.23 14.85 8.87
C MET A 8 0.68 13.68 8.48
N HIS A 9 1.62 13.92 7.59
CA HIS A 9 2.59 12.90 7.16
C HIS A 9 3.40 12.37 8.35
N GLU A 10 3.94 13.26 9.19
CA GLU A 10 4.67 12.90 10.40
C GLU A 10 3.80 12.17 11.43
N ASP A 11 2.56 12.62 11.60
CA ASP A 11 1.60 11.98 12.51
C ASP A 11 1.28 10.55 12.10
N ILE A 12 1.08 10.31 10.81
CA ILE A 12 0.79 8.97 10.28
C ILE A 12 2.00 8.04 10.42
N ILE A 13 3.21 8.53 10.17
CA ILE A 13 4.44 7.76 10.41
C ILE A 13 4.56 7.40 11.89
N SER A 14 4.33 8.35 12.78
CA SER A 14 4.39 8.14 14.24
C SER A 14 3.36 7.10 14.71
N LEU A 15 2.12 7.20 14.23
CA LEU A 15 1.06 6.24 14.54
C LEU A 15 1.41 4.83 14.05
N TRP A 16 1.98 4.73 12.86
CA TRP A 16 2.44 3.47 12.30
C TRP A 16 3.50 2.82 13.18
N ASP A 17 4.54 3.58 13.56
CA ASP A 17 5.61 3.08 14.43
C ASP A 17 5.07 2.65 15.81
N GLN A 18 4.16 3.42 16.39
CA GLN A 18 3.50 3.05 17.66
C GLN A 18 2.68 1.78 17.55
N SER A 19 2.01 1.55 16.42
CA SER A 19 1.21 0.35 16.19
C SER A 19 2.06 -0.91 16.09
N LEU A 20 3.32 -0.78 15.63
CA LEU A 20 4.24 -1.90 15.45
C LEU A 20 5.04 -2.27 16.71
N LYS A 21 5.21 -1.36 17.67
CA LYS A 21 6.03 -1.60 18.86
C LYS A 21 5.65 -2.86 19.64
N PRO A 22 4.35 -3.15 19.91
CA PRO A 22 3.96 -4.36 20.63
C PRO A 22 3.92 -5.61 19.75
N CYS A 23 4.22 -5.51 18.45
CA CYS A 23 4.03 -6.56 17.49
C CYS A 23 5.32 -7.39 17.32
N ALA A 24 5.19 -8.62 16.80
CA ALA A 24 6.30 -9.56 16.67
C ALA A 24 7.35 -9.09 15.68
N LYS A 25 8.60 -9.07 16.09
CA LYS A 25 9.76 -8.84 15.22
C LYS A 25 10.11 -10.14 14.50
N LEU A 26 10.30 -10.08 13.19
CA LEU A 26 10.57 -11.23 12.34
C LEU A 26 12.06 -11.51 12.12
N THR A 27 12.95 -10.98 12.96
CA THR A 27 14.39 -11.26 12.88
C THR A 27 14.73 -12.76 12.83
N PRO A 28 14.04 -13.65 13.58
CA PRO A 28 14.26 -15.09 13.47
C PRO A 28 14.00 -15.69 12.08
N LEU A 29 13.27 -14.99 11.21
CA LEU A 29 13.03 -15.40 9.82
C LEU A 29 14.13 -14.96 8.85
N CYS A 30 15.13 -14.20 9.31
CA CYS A 30 16.28 -13.83 8.51
C CYS A 30 17.28 -15.00 8.43
N VAL A 31 16.82 -16.08 7.86
CA VAL A 31 17.57 -17.32 7.62
C VAL A 31 17.54 -17.65 6.14
N THR A 32 18.41 -18.56 5.72
CA THR A 32 18.35 -19.09 4.36
C THR A 32 17.07 -19.87 4.13
N LEU A 33 16.33 -19.47 3.10
CA LEU A 33 15.11 -20.13 2.65
C LEU A 33 15.42 -21.03 1.46
N ASN A 34 14.88 -22.23 1.46
CA ASN A 34 14.91 -23.10 0.28
C ASN A 34 13.57 -23.01 -0.42
N CYS A 35 13.53 -22.28 -1.53
CA CYS A 35 12.29 -21.93 -2.23
C CYS A 35 12.18 -22.62 -3.58
N LYS A 36 10.97 -23.06 -3.88
CA LYS A 36 10.57 -23.61 -5.16
C LYS A 36 9.34 -22.88 -5.65
N ASP A 37 9.13 -22.85 -6.96
CA ASP A 37 7.90 -22.34 -7.53
C ASP A 37 6.72 -23.16 -7.03
N LEU A 38 5.62 -22.47 -6.71
CA LEU A 38 4.39 -23.14 -6.33
C LEU A 38 3.78 -23.77 -7.58
N ARG A 39 3.71 -25.11 -7.61
CA ARG A 39 3.08 -25.86 -8.69
C ARG A 39 1.63 -26.13 -8.37
N ASN A 40 0.77 -25.95 -9.37
CA ASN A 40 -0.61 -26.41 -9.31
C ASN A 40 -0.60 -27.93 -9.54
N ASP A 41 -0.93 -28.73 -8.54
CA ASP A 41 -0.97 -30.19 -8.61
C ASP A 41 -2.18 -30.73 -9.44
N THR A 42 -3.02 -29.85 -9.94
CA THR A 42 -4.07 -30.21 -10.88
C THR A 42 -3.51 -30.30 -12.29
N GLY A 43 -3.30 -31.53 -12.75
CA GLY A 43 -2.60 -31.92 -13.98
C GLY A 43 -3.18 -31.45 -15.32
N ASN A 44 -3.88 -30.32 -15.37
CA ASN A 44 -4.35 -29.64 -16.57
C ASN A 44 -3.80 -28.22 -16.65
N ALA A 45 -2.49 -28.11 -16.93
CA ALA A 45 -1.88 -26.85 -17.29
C ALA A 45 -2.33 -26.42 -18.69
N THR A 46 -3.43 -25.69 -18.81
CA THR A 46 -3.68 -24.87 -19.98
C THR A 46 -2.67 -23.74 -20.02
N VAL A 47 -2.22 -23.37 -21.21
CA VAL A 47 -1.11 -22.44 -21.50
C VAL A 47 -1.30 -21.06 -20.85
N SER A 48 -2.49 -20.69 -20.42
CA SER A 48 -2.80 -19.43 -19.72
C SER A 48 -2.36 -19.39 -18.25
N ASN A 49 -2.09 -20.54 -17.62
CA ASN A 49 -1.81 -20.61 -16.18
C ASN A 49 -0.31 -20.52 -15.83
N LYS A 50 0.58 -20.44 -16.82
CA LYS A 50 2.04 -20.41 -16.57
C LYS A 50 2.55 -19.11 -15.95
N THR A 51 1.86 -17.99 -16.14
CA THR A 51 2.23 -16.69 -15.58
C THR A 51 1.77 -16.53 -14.13
N GLU A 52 0.71 -17.20 -13.72
CA GLU A 52 0.12 -17.09 -12.39
C GLU A 52 0.86 -17.94 -11.34
N ILE A 53 1.40 -19.10 -11.75
CA ILE A 53 2.15 -20.01 -10.88
C ILE A 53 3.47 -19.39 -10.38
N GLY A 54 4.06 -18.46 -11.15
CA GLY A 54 5.33 -17.81 -10.83
C GLY A 54 5.28 -16.71 -9.78
N GLU A 55 4.09 -16.32 -9.27
CA GLU A 55 3.95 -15.22 -8.30
C GLU A 55 4.21 -15.65 -6.85
N MET A 56 4.02 -16.92 -6.54
CA MET A 56 4.19 -17.48 -5.20
C MET A 56 5.35 -18.48 -5.17
N LYS A 57 6.11 -18.43 -4.07
CA LYS A 57 7.18 -19.39 -3.77
C LYS A 57 6.80 -20.22 -2.55
N ASN A 58 7.08 -21.51 -2.62
CA ASN A 58 6.98 -22.43 -1.50
C ASN A 58 8.37 -22.59 -0.88
N CYS A 59 8.54 -22.07 0.33
CA CYS A 59 9.83 -21.97 0.99
C CYS A 59 9.86 -22.84 2.26
N SER A 60 10.94 -23.61 2.39
CA SER A 60 11.26 -24.36 3.61
C SER A 60 12.44 -23.69 4.31
N PHE A 61 12.40 -23.64 5.62
CA PHE A 61 13.44 -23.01 6.44
C PHE A 61 13.47 -23.63 7.84
N ASN A 62 14.60 -23.44 8.51
CA ASN A 62 14.76 -23.85 9.90
C ASN A 62 14.64 -22.62 10.80
N ILE A 63 13.71 -22.66 11.73
CA ILE A 63 13.54 -21.64 12.75
C ILE A 63 14.11 -22.15 14.08
N THR A 64 14.86 -21.29 14.78
CA THR A 64 15.34 -21.56 16.12
C THR A 64 14.42 -20.88 17.12
N THR A 65 13.78 -21.67 17.98
CA THR A 65 12.95 -21.14 19.06
C THR A 65 13.82 -20.74 20.25
N ASP A 66 13.26 -19.98 21.19
CA ASP A 66 13.97 -19.58 22.43
C ASP A 66 14.42 -20.76 23.30
N MET A 67 13.95 -21.96 23.02
CA MET A 67 14.38 -23.21 23.67
C MET A 67 15.50 -23.93 22.89
N GLU A 68 16.19 -23.24 21.98
CA GLU A 68 17.25 -23.76 21.11
C GLU A 68 16.84 -24.96 20.25
N GLU A 69 15.57 -25.23 20.15
CA GLU A 69 15.04 -26.27 19.29
C GLU A 69 14.93 -25.76 17.86
N ARG A 70 15.62 -26.43 16.94
CA ARG A 70 15.51 -26.17 15.51
C ARG A 70 14.32 -26.93 14.94
N VAL A 71 13.33 -26.19 14.45
CA VAL A 71 12.15 -26.74 13.80
C VAL A 71 12.16 -26.39 12.33
N GLN A 72 11.96 -27.36 11.47
CA GLN A 72 11.78 -27.13 10.05
C GLN A 72 10.33 -26.71 9.78
N GLU A 73 10.18 -25.58 9.13
CA GLU A 73 8.89 -25.01 8.78
C GLU A 73 8.80 -24.70 7.28
N ARG A 74 7.58 -24.58 6.81
CA ARG A 74 7.26 -24.26 5.44
C ARG A 74 6.23 -23.14 5.39
N ALA A 75 6.43 -22.20 4.48
CA ALA A 75 5.51 -21.09 4.23
C ALA A 75 5.49 -20.70 2.76
N LEU A 76 4.40 -20.09 2.33
CA LEU A 76 4.28 -19.50 1.01
C LEU A 76 4.58 -18.00 1.09
N PHE A 77 5.45 -17.53 0.20
CA PHE A 77 5.79 -16.12 0.06
C PHE A 77 5.51 -15.65 -1.36
N TYR A 78 5.17 -14.37 -1.50
CA TYR A 78 5.15 -13.74 -2.81
C TYR A 78 6.57 -13.60 -3.34
N LYS A 79 6.74 -13.82 -4.63
CA LYS A 79 8.04 -13.71 -5.33
C LYS A 79 8.74 -12.38 -5.08
N LEU A 80 7.99 -11.29 -4.92
CA LEU A 80 8.55 -9.96 -4.68
C LEU A 80 9.11 -9.77 -3.26
N ASP A 81 8.80 -10.66 -2.34
CA ASP A 81 9.24 -10.57 -0.94
C ASP A 81 10.54 -11.35 -0.68
N VAL A 82 10.99 -12.16 -1.64
CA VAL A 82 12.20 -12.98 -1.53
C VAL A 82 13.18 -12.68 -2.66
N VAL A 83 14.48 -12.78 -2.35
CA VAL A 83 15.56 -12.60 -3.34
C VAL A 83 16.52 -13.78 -3.27
N GLN A 84 17.06 -14.19 -4.42
CA GLN A 84 18.13 -15.19 -4.46
C GLN A 84 19.39 -14.65 -3.80
N ILE A 85 20.06 -15.53 -3.02
CA ILE A 85 21.30 -15.18 -2.34
C ILE A 85 22.47 -15.16 -3.33
N ASP A 86 22.49 -16.12 -4.27
CA ASP A 86 23.52 -16.26 -5.28
C ASP A 86 22.96 -16.13 -6.70
N ASN A 87 23.77 -15.61 -7.63
CA ASN A 87 23.41 -15.50 -9.05
C ASN A 87 23.37 -16.84 -9.79
N SER A 88 23.65 -17.95 -9.12
CA SER A 88 23.51 -19.29 -9.67
C SER A 88 22.04 -19.75 -9.57
N ASN A 89 21.63 -20.66 -10.46
CA ASN A 89 20.30 -21.30 -10.45
C ASN A 89 19.97 -22.06 -9.13
N SER A 90 20.27 -21.43 -8.03
CA SER A 90 20.13 -21.93 -6.68
C SER A 90 18.69 -21.76 -6.19
N THR A 91 18.24 -22.68 -5.36
CA THR A 91 16.96 -22.60 -4.64
C THR A 91 17.08 -21.81 -3.34
N LYS A 92 18.23 -21.20 -3.07
CA LYS A 92 18.51 -20.44 -1.85
C LYS A 92 18.06 -19.01 -1.96
N TYR A 93 17.19 -18.61 -1.06
CA TYR A 93 16.60 -17.28 -1.00
C TYR A 93 16.73 -16.69 0.40
N ARG A 94 16.48 -15.42 0.52
CA ARG A 94 16.25 -14.70 1.78
C ARG A 94 15.10 -13.72 1.61
N LEU A 95 14.52 -13.29 2.71
CA LEU A 95 13.56 -12.19 2.67
C LEU A 95 14.29 -10.91 2.24
N ILE A 96 13.64 -10.13 1.39
CA ILE A 96 14.25 -8.97 0.75
C ILE A 96 14.77 -7.92 1.74
N SER A 97 14.08 -7.75 2.86
CA SER A 97 14.39 -6.72 3.86
C SER A 97 15.44 -7.12 4.89
N CYS A 98 15.87 -8.39 4.92
CA CYS A 98 16.80 -8.88 5.96
C CYS A 98 18.19 -8.26 5.91
N ASN A 99 18.61 -7.70 4.77
CA ASN A 99 19.92 -7.06 4.59
C ASN A 99 19.96 -5.60 5.04
N THR A 100 18.84 -4.93 5.08
CA THR A 100 18.78 -3.46 5.17
C THR A 100 17.98 -2.94 6.35
N SER A 101 17.05 -3.71 6.86
CA SER A 101 16.15 -3.27 7.92
C SER A 101 15.64 -4.43 8.76
N ARG A 102 15.10 -4.09 9.93
CA ARG A 102 14.37 -5.04 10.75
C ARG A 102 12.94 -5.16 10.23
N ILE A 103 12.44 -6.39 10.19
CA ILE A 103 11.07 -6.66 9.78
C ILE A 103 10.22 -6.85 11.04
N THR A 104 9.12 -6.15 11.12
CA THR A 104 8.11 -6.35 12.16
C THR A 104 6.78 -6.67 11.49
N GLN A 105 6.14 -7.75 11.93
CA GLN A 105 4.80 -8.09 11.47
C GLN A 105 3.79 -7.15 12.12
N ALA A 106 2.84 -6.65 11.33
CA ALA A 106 1.69 -5.95 11.91
C ALA A 106 0.89 -6.89 12.80
N CYS A 107 0.44 -6.40 13.96
CA CYS A 107 -0.35 -7.23 14.87
C CYS A 107 -1.63 -7.70 14.19
N PRO A 108 -1.91 -9.02 14.15
CA PRO A 108 -3.04 -9.57 13.37
C PRO A 108 -4.43 -9.09 13.83
N LYS A 109 -4.53 -8.59 15.05
CA LYS A 109 -5.79 -8.08 15.63
C LYS A 109 -6.09 -6.63 15.26
N ILE A 110 -5.12 -5.92 14.68
CA ILE A 110 -5.26 -4.50 14.32
C ILE A 110 -5.72 -4.40 12.87
N SER A 111 -6.75 -3.59 12.63
CA SER A 111 -7.22 -3.24 11.30
C SER A 111 -6.47 -2.01 10.78
N PHE A 112 -6.15 -2.01 9.48
CA PHE A 112 -5.59 -0.87 8.77
C PHE A 112 -6.63 -0.19 7.88
N GLU A 113 -7.89 -0.27 8.22
CA GLU A 113 -8.93 0.41 7.49
C GLU A 113 -8.81 1.93 7.68
N PRO A 114 -8.67 2.73 6.59
CA PRO A 114 -8.62 4.17 6.69
C PRO A 114 -9.96 4.73 7.14
N ILE A 115 -9.99 5.39 8.30
CA ILE A 115 -11.16 6.10 8.82
C ILE A 115 -10.93 7.60 8.75
N PRO A 116 -11.99 8.42 8.55
CA PRO A 116 -11.83 9.87 8.47
C PRO A 116 -11.18 10.47 9.71
N ILE A 117 -10.15 11.29 9.50
CA ILE A 117 -9.45 12.04 10.55
C ILE A 117 -9.70 13.52 10.34
N HIS A 118 -10.02 14.25 11.41
CA HIS A 118 -10.15 15.68 11.42
C HIS A 118 -8.97 16.30 12.15
N TYR A 119 -8.39 17.35 11.57
CA TYR A 119 -7.38 18.16 12.23
C TYR A 119 -8.04 19.42 12.78
N CYS A 120 -7.87 19.66 14.07
CA CYS A 120 -8.47 20.80 14.76
C CYS A 120 -7.39 21.67 15.40
N THR A 121 -7.64 22.98 15.44
CA THR A 121 -6.77 23.91 16.14
C THR A 121 -7.16 23.97 17.63
N PRO A 122 -6.18 24.26 18.51
CA PRO A 122 -6.49 24.58 19.90
C PRO A 122 -7.23 25.92 20.03
N ALA A 123 -7.79 26.19 21.21
CA ALA A 123 -8.44 27.45 21.49
C ALA A 123 -7.51 28.66 21.26
N GLY A 124 -8.04 29.69 20.63
CA GLY A 124 -7.28 30.89 20.25
C GLY A 124 -6.61 30.85 18.88
N PHE A 125 -6.72 29.72 18.17
CA PHE A 125 -6.24 29.55 16.80
C PHE A 125 -7.39 29.21 15.87
N ALA A 126 -7.19 29.46 14.60
CA ALA A 126 -8.19 29.16 13.56
C ALA A 126 -7.54 28.64 12.29
N ILE A 127 -8.32 27.89 11.51
CA ILE A 127 -7.95 27.44 10.17
C ILE A 127 -8.71 28.30 9.18
N LEU A 128 -8.00 28.85 8.22
CA LEU A 128 -8.61 29.55 7.09
C LEU A 128 -8.80 28.56 5.95
N LYS A 129 -10.05 28.41 5.51
CA LYS A 129 -10.44 27.49 4.45
C LYS A 129 -10.79 28.29 3.19
N CYS A 130 -10.12 28.00 2.08
CA CYS A 130 -10.48 28.55 0.77
C CYS A 130 -11.67 27.77 0.20
N ASN A 131 -12.75 28.47 -0.12
CA ASN A 131 -13.95 27.87 -0.70
C ASN A 131 -14.08 28.13 -2.19
N ASP A 132 -13.07 28.74 -2.82
CA ASP A 132 -13.07 28.97 -4.27
C ASP A 132 -13.06 27.64 -5.00
N LYS A 133 -14.01 27.44 -5.91
CA LYS A 133 -14.24 26.16 -6.59
C LYS A 133 -13.08 25.75 -7.50
N ASN A 134 -12.37 26.71 -8.05
CA ASN A 134 -11.25 26.50 -8.98
C ASN A 134 -9.91 26.98 -8.40
N PHE A 135 -9.75 26.96 -7.08
CA PHE A 135 -8.54 27.45 -6.43
C PHE A 135 -7.32 26.60 -6.82
N PRO A 136 -6.29 27.20 -7.44
CA PRO A 136 -5.12 26.44 -7.92
C PRO A 136 -4.13 26.05 -6.80
N GLY A 137 -4.41 26.37 -5.56
CA GLY A 137 -3.55 26.11 -4.41
C GLY A 137 -2.61 27.25 -4.05
N LYS A 138 -2.51 28.28 -4.92
CA LYS A 138 -1.65 29.47 -4.75
C LYS A 138 -2.37 30.72 -5.20
N GLY A 139 -1.98 31.82 -4.64
CA GLY A 139 -2.54 33.12 -4.98
C GLY A 139 -3.66 33.55 -4.07
N GLU A 140 -4.47 34.49 -4.55
CA GLU A 140 -5.57 35.06 -3.79
C GLU A 140 -6.78 34.13 -3.76
N CYS A 141 -7.31 33.88 -2.57
CA CYS A 141 -8.60 33.22 -2.39
C CYS A 141 -9.66 34.27 -2.02
N LYS A 142 -10.76 34.30 -2.78
CA LYS A 142 -11.82 35.31 -2.61
C LYS A 142 -12.88 34.92 -1.58
N ASN A 143 -13.20 33.64 -1.48
CA ASN A 143 -14.20 33.13 -0.56
C ASN A 143 -13.52 32.31 0.52
N VAL A 144 -13.24 32.94 1.65
CA VAL A 144 -12.54 32.33 2.77
C VAL A 144 -13.49 32.20 3.96
N SER A 145 -13.52 31.02 4.54
CA SER A 145 -14.20 30.78 5.83
C SER A 145 -13.20 30.42 6.92
N THR A 146 -13.60 30.69 8.16
CA THR A 146 -12.82 30.32 9.33
C THR A 146 -13.44 29.06 9.95
N VAL A 147 -12.64 28.04 10.13
CA VAL A 147 -13.06 26.78 10.75
C VAL A 147 -12.11 26.39 11.88
N GLN A 148 -12.60 25.64 12.83
CA GLN A 148 -11.78 25.11 13.91
C GLN A 148 -11.19 23.74 13.55
N CYS A 149 -11.89 22.97 12.74
CA CYS A 149 -11.46 21.64 12.29
C CYS A 149 -11.57 21.51 10.77
N THR A 150 -10.72 20.67 10.20
CA THR A 150 -10.88 20.24 8.81
C THR A 150 -12.08 19.30 8.66
N HIS A 151 -12.53 19.08 7.42
CA HIS A 151 -13.41 17.96 7.13
C HIS A 151 -12.70 16.63 7.43
N GLY A 152 -13.44 15.52 7.48
CA GLY A 152 -12.84 14.19 7.65
C GLY A 152 -12.04 13.78 6.43
N ILE A 153 -10.76 13.51 6.62
CA ILE A 153 -9.84 13.07 5.57
C ILE A 153 -9.44 11.62 5.84
N ARG A 154 -9.69 10.75 4.89
CA ARG A 154 -9.28 9.35 4.99
C ARG A 154 -7.79 9.22 4.67
N PRO A 155 -6.96 8.70 5.60
CA PRO A 155 -5.51 8.60 5.41
C PRO A 155 -5.12 7.40 4.55
N VAL A 156 -5.58 7.36 3.31
CA VAL A 156 -5.25 6.29 2.38
C VAL A 156 -3.80 6.44 1.91
N VAL A 157 -3.02 5.38 2.05
CA VAL A 157 -1.63 5.32 1.55
C VAL A 157 -1.63 4.61 0.20
N SER A 158 -1.23 5.31 -0.83
CA SER A 158 -1.22 4.81 -2.20
C SER A 158 -0.08 5.41 -3.01
N THR A 159 0.15 4.87 -4.20
CA THR A 159 1.05 5.46 -5.21
C THR A 159 0.29 5.70 -6.50
N GLN A 160 0.63 6.78 -7.21
CA GLN A 160 0.11 7.16 -8.53
C GLN A 160 -1.36 7.60 -8.54
N LEU A 161 -2.24 6.89 -7.85
CA LEU A 161 -3.67 7.21 -7.79
C LEU A 161 -4.04 7.65 -6.36
N LEU A 162 -4.82 8.72 -6.26
CA LEU A 162 -5.38 9.18 -4.99
C LEU A 162 -6.79 8.60 -4.85
N LEU A 163 -7.03 7.91 -3.73
CA LEU A 163 -8.26 7.17 -3.48
C LEU A 163 -9.06 7.80 -2.34
N ASN A 164 -10.38 7.75 -2.48
CA ASN A 164 -11.33 8.19 -1.44
C ASN A 164 -11.14 9.64 -0.94
N GLY A 165 -10.54 10.48 -1.77
CA GLY A 165 -10.37 11.89 -1.51
C GLY A 165 -11.59 12.72 -1.89
N SER A 166 -11.46 14.05 -1.78
CA SER A 166 -12.50 14.99 -2.17
C SER A 166 -12.50 15.24 -3.68
N LEU A 167 -13.68 15.46 -4.24
CA LEU A 167 -13.86 15.82 -5.65
C LEU A 167 -13.94 17.34 -5.82
N ALA A 168 -13.50 17.83 -6.98
CA ALA A 168 -13.73 19.20 -7.38
C ALA A 168 -15.22 19.42 -7.70
N GLU A 169 -15.74 20.61 -7.36
CA GLU A 169 -17.17 20.91 -7.52
C GLU A 169 -17.56 21.19 -8.97
N GLU A 170 -16.68 21.80 -9.76
CA GLU A 170 -16.97 22.18 -11.14
C GLU A 170 -16.20 21.34 -12.13
N ASP A 171 -14.96 21.66 -12.37
CA ASP A 171 -14.11 21.02 -13.37
C ASP A 171 -12.88 20.40 -12.74
N VAL A 172 -12.21 19.52 -13.46
CA VAL A 172 -10.93 18.95 -13.05
C VAL A 172 -9.94 20.08 -12.75
N ILE A 173 -9.23 19.97 -11.63
CA ILE A 173 -8.21 20.94 -11.21
C ILE A 173 -6.85 20.25 -11.24
N ILE A 174 -5.88 20.93 -11.82
CA ILE A 174 -4.47 20.52 -11.76
C ILE A 174 -3.70 21.50 -10.87
N ARG A 175 -2.84 20.98 -10.00
CA ARG A 175 -2.04 21.78 -9.07
C ARG A 175 -0.60 21.34 -9.11
N SER A 176 0.33 22.28 -9.12
CA SER A 176 1.77 22.04 -8.98
C SER A 176 2.43 23.20 -8.26
N GLU A 177 3.51 22.92 -7.56
CA GLU A 177 4.35 23.99 -7.00
C GLU A 177 4.95 24.87 -8.08
N ASN A 178 5.36 24.27 -9.21
CA ASN A 178 5.89 24.98 -10.38
C ASN A 178 5.71 24.13 -11.63
N PHE A 179 4.79 24.52 -12.51
CA PHE A 179 4.52 23.78 -13.75
C PHE A 179 5.68 23.78 -14.74
N THR A 180 6.58 24.74 -14.65
CA THR A 180 7.76 24.81 -15.54
C THR A 180 8.90 23.88 -15.10
N ASN A 181 8.86 23.39 -13.88
CA ASN A 181 9.86 22.48 -13.34
C ASN A 181 9.41 21.03 -13.47
N ASN A 182 10.08 20.25 -14.32
CA ASN A 182 9.78 18.84 -14.56
C ASN A 182 9.94 17.94 -13.32
N ALA A 183 10.69 18.39 -12.31
CA ALA A 183 10.89 17.64 -11.06
C ALA A 183 9.71 17.78 -10.09
N LYS A 184 8.78 18.70 -10.35
CA LYS A 184 7.64 18.94 -9.47
C LYS A 184 6.43 18.11 -9.91
N ILE A 185 5.77 17.54 -8.91
CA ILE A 185 4.60 16.70 -9.07
C ILE A 185 3.40 17.58 -9.48
N ILE A 186 2.57 17.08 -10.37
CA ILE A 186 1.26 17.62 -10.67
C ILE A 186 0.22 16.78 -9.95
N ILE A 187 -0.58 17.41 -9.10
CA ILE A 187 -1.72 16.79 -8.45
C ILE A 187 -2.97 17.09 -9.27
N VAL A 188 -3.67 16.03 -9.64
CA VAL A 188 -4.92 16.13 -10.39
C VAL A 188 -6.08 15.81 -9.46
N GLN A 189 -7.01 16.76 -9.30
CA GLN A 189 -8.25 16.53 -8.56
C GLN A 189 -9.39 16.37 -9.55
N LEU A 190 -10.01 15.20 -9.51
CA LEU A 190 -11.13 14.88 -10.41
C LEU A 190 -12.42 15.53 -9.90
N ASN A 191 -13.33 15.83 -10.83
CA ASN A 191 -14.68 16.30 -10.52
C ASN A 191 -15.71 15.17 -10.47
N GLU A 192 -15.38 14.02 -11.02
CA GLU A 192 -16.17 12.81 -10.95
C GLU A 192 -15.30 11.65 -10.53
N SER A 193 -15.80 10.82 -9.64
CA SER A 193 -15.05 9.63 -9.19
C SER A 193 -15.04 8.56 -10.26
N VAL A 194 -13.91 7.88 -10.37
CA VAL A 194 -13.77 6.67 -11.18
C VAL A 194 -13.57 5.50 -10.23
N GLU A 195 -14.56 4.62 -10.18
CA GLU A 195 -14.53 3.47 -9.29
C GLU A 195 -13.49 2.47 -9.76
N ILE A 196 -12.65 2.02 -8.83
CA ILE A 196 -11.68 0.94 -9.06
C ILE A 196 -11.95 -0.19 -8.07
N ASN A 197 -12.19 -1.39 -8.60
CA ASN A 197 -12.49 -2.58 -7.82
C ASN A 197 -11.35 -3.58 -7.97
N CYS A 198 -10.65 -3.81 -6.86
CA CYS A 198 -9.52 -4.73 -6.83
C CYS A 198 -9.90 -6.01 -6.10
N THR A 199 -9.46 -7.15 -6.64
CA THR A 199 -9.75 -8.47 -6.12
C THR A 199 -8.49 -9.31 -6.06
N ARG A 200 -8.30 -10.00 -4.93
CA ARG A 200 -7.38 -11.12 -4.82
C ARG A 200 -8.23 -12.40 -4.80
N PRO A 201 -8.36 -13.10 -5.93
CA PRO A 201 -9.30 -14.22 -6.05
C PRO A 201 -8.84 -15.50 -5.34
N ASN A 202 -7.58 -15.54 -4.87
CA ASN A 202 -7.03 -16.71 -4.19
C ASN A 202 -7.58 -16.83 -2.77
N ASN A 203 -8.00 -18.04 -2.41
CA ASN A 203 -8.41 -18.37 -1.05
C ASN A 203 -7.20 -18.88 -0.27
N ASN A 204 -6.48 -17.95 0.36
CA ASN A 204 -5.30 -18.24 1.15
C ASN A 204 -5.69 -18.73 2.55
N THR A 205 -5.01 -19.76 3.04
CA THR A 205 -5.09 -20.17 4.44
C THR A 205 -4.01 -19.48 5.25
N ARG A 206 -4.34 -19.07 6.47
CA ARG A 206 -3.37 -18.50 7.40
C ARG A 206 -2.75 -19.59 8.26
N LYS A 207 -1.44 -19.64 8.27
CA LYS A 207 -0.65 -20.54 9.13
C LYS A 207 0.10 -19.72 10.18
N SER A 208 0.15 -20.24 11.41
CA SER A 208 0.91 -19.66 12.51
C SER A 208 2.19 -20.47 12.73
N ILE A 209 3.33 -19.79 12.81
CA ILE A 209 4.63 -20.38 13.14
C ILE A 209 5.12 -19.77 14.45
N THR A 210 5.28 -20.60 15.48
CA THR A 210 5.75 -20.14 16.78
C THR A 210 7.23 -19.79 16.72
N MET A 211 7.59 -18.58 17.16
CA MET A 211 8.97 -18.08 17.21
C MET A 211 9.50 -17.90 18.63
N GLY A 212 8.69 -18.17 19.64
CA GLY A 212 8.99 -18.03 21.06
C GLY A 212 7.72 -17.77 21.88
N PRO A 213 7.81 -17.61 23.22
CA PRO A 213 6.65 -17.40 24.07
C PRO A 213 5.88 -16.13 23.67
N GLY A 214 4.60 -16.31 23.34
CA GLY A 214 3.72 -15.22 22.94
C GLY A 214 4.07 -14.55 21.58
N ARG A 215 4.99 -15.13 20.82
CA ARG A 215 5.40 -14.61 19.50
C ARG A 215 5.11 -15.63 18.41
N ALA A 216 4.33 -15.25 17.45
CA ALA A 216 4.00 -16.06 16.29
C ALA A 216 4.12 -15.27 15.01
N PHE A 217 4.65 -15.91 13.98
CA PHE A 217 4.62 -15.42 12.62
C PHE A 217 3.41 -16.00 11.90
N TYR A 218 2.61 -15.14 11.33
CA TYR A 218 1.46 -15.52 10.50
C TYR A 218 1.84 -15.41 9.03
N THR A 219 1.62 -16.49 8.31
CA THR A 219 1.98 -16.59 6.91
C THR A 219 0.89 -17.31 6.12
N THR A 220 1.04 -17.33 4.82
CA THR A 220 0.20 -18.17 3.95
C THR A 220 0.67 -19.62 4.07
N GLY A 221 -0.22 -20.50 4.53
CA GLY A 221 0.06 -21.95 4.65
C GLY A 221 -0.23 -22.69 3.37
N ASP A 222 -1.36 -22.36 2.73
CA ASP A 222 -1.81 -23.01 1.51
C ASP A 222 -2.75 -22.07 0.72
N ILE A 223 -2.98 -22.41 -0.53
CA ILE A 223 -3.97 -21.74 -1.38
C ILE A 223 -5.00 -22.78 -1.81
N ILE A 224 -6.26 -22.54 -1.45
CA ILE A 224 -7.36 -23.43 -1.79
C ILE A 224 -7.88 -23.10 -3.17
N GLY A 225 -7.95 -24.10 -4.04
CA GLY A 225 -8.43 -23.97 -5.42
C GLY A 225 -7.33 -23.50 -6.38
N ASP A 226 -7.75 -22.93 -7.50
CA ASP A 226 -6.84 -22.45 -8.53
C ASP A 226 -6.12 -21.16 -8.09
N ILE A 227 -4.84 -21.05 -8.44
CA ILE A 227 -4.06 -19.84 -8.23
C ILE A 227 -4.41 -18.86 -9.34
N LYS A 228 -5.01 -17.73 -8.96
CA LYS A 228 -5.38 -16.65 -9.87
C LYS A 228 -4.66 -15.36 -9.50
N GLN A 229 -4.42 -14.54 -10.51
CA GLN A 229 -3.76 -13.26 -10.34
C GLN A 229 -4.68 -12.24 -9.68
N ALA A 230 -4.16 -11.50 -8.69
CA ALA A 230 -4.82 -10.31 -8.19
C ALA A 230 -4.92 -9.26 -9.29
N HIS A 231 -6.06 -8.60 -9.39
CA HIS A 231 -6.33 -7.64 -10.45
C HIS A 231 -7.30 -6.56 -10.01
N CYS A 232 -7.32 -5.48 -10.77
CA CYS A 232 -8.27 -4.40 -10.56
C CYS A 232 -9.08 -4.17 -11.84
N ASN A 233 -10.36 -3.85 -11.68
CA ASN A 233 -11.26 -3.51 -12.76
C ASN A 233 -11.64 -2.03 -12.67
N ILE A 234 -11.70 -1.39 -13.83
CA ILE A 234 -12.08 0.00 -13.99
C ILE A 234 -12.93 0.13 -15.27
N SER A 235 -13.88 1.05 -15.28
CA SER A 235 -14.64 1.36 -16.48
C SER A 235 -13.78 2.09 -17.52
N GLU A 236 -13.59 1.47 -18.67
CA GLU A 236 -12.82 2.06 -19.77
C GLU A 236 -13.42 3.40 -20.23
N GLU A 237 -14.73 3.47 -20.36
CA GLU A 237 -15.44 4.68 -20.77
C GLU A 237 -15.20 5.83 -19.78
N LYS A 238 -15.40 5.58 -18.50
CA LYS A 238 -15.17 6.60 -17.45
C LYS A 238 -13.71 7.04 -17.40
N TRP A 239 -12.79 6.10 -17.52
CA TRP A 239 -11.36 6.41 -17.52
C TRP A 239 -10.94 7.23 -18.72
N ASN A 240 -11.41 6.88 -19.91
CA ASN A 240 -11.15 7.65 -21.13
C ASN A 240 -11.71 9.07 -21.04
N ASN A 241 -12.93 9.24 -20.53
CA ASN A 241 -13.52 10.55 -20.33
C ASN A 241 -12.72 11.40 -19.33
N THR A 242 -12.25 10.78 -18.26
CA THR A 242 -11.40 11.42 -17.27
C THR A 242 -10.08 11.89 -17.87
N LEU A 243 -9.41 11.02 -18.63
CA LEU A 243 -8.14 11.37 -19.31
C LEU A 243 -8.32 12.50 -20.30
N LYS A 244 -9.42 12.57 -21.02
CA LYS A 244 -9.74 13.68 -21.93
C LYS A 244 -9.85 15.03 -21.20
N LYS A 245 -10.53 15.04 -20.04
CA LYS A 245 -10.63 16.23 -19.19
C LYS A 245 -9.27 16.69 -18.69
N ILE A 246 -8.42 15.75 -18.25
CA ILE A 246 -7.06 16.04 -17.79
C ILE A 246 -6.21 16.61 -18.91
N VAL A 247 -6.25 16.01 -20.09
CA VAL A 247 -5.52 16.49 -21.28
C VAL A 247 -5.92 17.91 -21.63
N THR A 248 -7.22 18.23 -21.60
CA THR A 248 -7.72 19.59 -21.86
C THR A 248 -7.12 20.60 -20.88
N LYS A 249 -7.07 20.27 -19.60
CA LYS A 249 -6.46 21.13 -18.57
C LYS A 249 -4.95 21.28 -18.75
N LEU A 250 -4.25 20.20 -19.05
CA LEU A 250 -2.80 20.25 -19.30
C LEU A 250 -2.46 21.08 -20.54
N ARG A 251 -3.25 20.95 -21.61
CA ARG A 251 -3.06 21.77 -22.83
C ARG A 251 -3.28 23.26 -22.58
N ALA A 252 -4.25 23.62 -21.74
CA ALA A 252 -4.47 25.01 -21.36
C ALA A 252 -3.33 25.57 -20.51
N GLN A 253 -2.66 24.72 -19.72
CA GLN A 253 -1.54 25.12 -18.85
C GLN A 253 -0.21 25.24 -19.62
N PHE A 254 0.00 24.39 -20.62
CA PHE A 254 1.26 24.32 -21.39
C PHE A 254 1.17 24.83 -22.82
#